data_baf24f6f1c7a36cdc13b6e73acf0da8e
#
_entry.id   baf24f6f1c7a36cdc13b6e73acf0da8e
#
_cell.length_a   1.000
_cell.length_b   1.000
_cell.length_c   1.000
_cell.angle_alpha   90.00
_cell.angle_beta   90.00
_cell.angle_gamma   90.00
#
_symmetry.space_group_name_H-M   'P 1'
#
loop_
_entity.id
_entity.type
_entity.pdbx_description
1 polymer ?
#
loop_
_entity_poly.entity_id
_entity_poly.type
_entity_poly.pdbx_seq_one_letter_code
_entity_poly.pdbx_strand_id
1 'polypeptide(L)'
;MKPFNQCCFPNWARLWIILILAAAAPAYGSESLISARNYHEVSETLVSSGQISPAHIASLTDEQVELVINLTVEDTDLNAREGFEITALGIDYIHIPVDWDNPTERNLQLFMRILDAAGDQKVLVHCFANYRASAFIYLYRTLKQGVAPEIARKDLDAIWPKPAWRQFPQWQAFIAERTL
;
A
#
# COMPACT_ATOMS: atom_id res chain seq x y z
N MET A 1 -37.80 60.69 49.01
CA MET A 1 -37.62 59.34 48.37
C MET A 1 -37.30 59.60 46.90
N LYS A 2 -36.05 59.39 46.47
CA LYS A 2 -35.60 59.61 45.10
C LYS A 2 -35.43 58.24 44.45
N PRO A 3 -35.88 57.98 43.19
CA PRO A 3 -35.70 56.71 42.55
C PRO A 3 -34.26 56.56 42.01
N PHE A 4 -33.74 55.36 42.11
CA PHE A 4 -32.41 54.94 41.62
C PHE A 4 -32.32 55.00 40.11
N ASN A 5 -31.21 55.62 39.63
CA ASN A 5 -30.82 55.69 38.24
C ASN A 5 -30.29 54.32 37.78
N GLN A 6 -30.91 53.75 36.77
CA GLN A 6 -30.38 52.56 36.04
C GLN A 6 -29.24 53.01 35.14
N CYS A 7 -28.02 52.51 35.41
CA CYS A 7 -26.89 52.64 34.51
C CYS A 7 -27.03 51.68 33.32
N CYS A 8 -27.21 52.22 32.12
CA CYS A 8 -27.09 51.49 30.88
C CYS A 8 -25.63 51.14 30.61
N PHE A 9 -25.29 49.85 30.61
CA PHE A 9 -24.01 49.41 30.10
C PHE A 9 -24.14 49.17 28.57
N PRO A 10 -23.25 49.72 27.73
CA PRO A 10 -23.27 49.44 26.31
C PRO A 10 -22.73 48.07 26.04
N ASN A 11 -23.52 47.30 25.28
CA ASN A 11 -23.27 45.93 24.90
C ASN A 11 -22.24 45.93 23.73
N TRP A 12 -20.95 45.84 24.03
CA TRP A 12 -19.91 45.66 23.02
C TRP A 12 -19.86 44.16 22.69
N ALA A 13 -20.64 43.76 21.69
CA ALA A 13 -20.50 42.44 21.06
C ALA A 13 -19.10 42.35 20.43
N ARG A 14 -18.18 41.70 21.13
CA ARG A 14 -16.87 41.34 20.56
C ARG A 14 -17.10 40.21 19.58
N LEU A 15 -17.19 40.55 18.29
CA LEU A 15 -17.04 39.59 17.19
C LEU A 15 -15.62 39.04 17.22
N TRP A 16 -15.44 37.84 17.74
CA TRP A 16 -14.23 37.06 17.51
C TRP A 16 -14.31 36.46 16.12
N ILE A 17 -13.63 37.09 15.15
CA ILE A 17 -13.38 36.46 13.84
C ILE A 17 -12.35 35.39 14.09
N ILE A 18 -12.81 34.13 14.19
CA ILE A 18 -11.92 32.97 14.17
C ILE A 18 -11.43 32.80 12.73
N LEU A 19 -10.22 33.30 12.46
CA LEU A 19 -9.51 33.04 11.21
C LEU A 19 -9.11 31.55 11.23
N ILE A 20 -9.92 30.67 10.62
CA ILE A 20 -9.55 29.27 10.36
C ILE A 20 -8.50 29.33 9.26
N LEU A 21 -7.21 29.27 9.63
CA LEU A 21 -6.15 28.95 8.69
C LEU A 21 -6.35 27.48 8.27
N ALA A 22 -7.05 27.28 7.17
CA ALA A 22 -7.03 26.00 6.50
C ALA A 22 -5.59 25.78 5.99
N ALA A 23 -4.82 24.96 6.68
CA ALA A 23 -3.55 24.47 6.17
C ALA A 23 -3.87 23.70 4.88
N ALA A 24 -3.57 24.29 3.74
CA ALA A 24 -3.66 23.61 2.45
C ALA A 24 -2.63 22.47 2.51
N ALA A 25 -3.09 21.23 2.64
CA ALA A 25 -2.25 20.09 2.36
C ALA A 25 -1.73 20.21 0.92
N PRO A 26 -0.47 19.87 0.64
CA PRO A 26 0.04 19.88 -0.71
C PRO A 26 -0.85 18.96 -1.56
N ALA A 27 -1.57 19.56 -2.53
CA ALA A 27 -2.33 18.78 -3.50
C ALA A 27 -1.30 18.16 -4.46
N TYR A 28 -0.84 16.95 -4.16
CA TYR A 28 -0.19 16.12 -5.16
C TYR A 28 -1.25 15.79 -6.21
N GLY A 29 -0.97 16.11 -7.48
CA GLY A 29 -1.82 15.62 -8.56
C GLY A 29 -1.86 14.09 -8.47
N SER A 30 -3.04 13.47 -8.64
CA SER A 30 -3.15 12.02 -8.66
C SER A 30 -2.47 11.46 -9.91
N GLU A 31 -1.71 10.39 -9.75
CA GLU A 31 -1.10 9.58 -10.82
C GLU A 31 -1.73 8.20 -10.79
N SER A 32 -2.15 7.66 -11.95
CA SER A 32 -2.70 6.32 -11.98
C SER A 32 -1.68 5.28 -11.52
N LEU A 33 -2.14 4.32 -10.73
CA LEU A 33 -1.32 3.20 -10.22
C LEU A 33 -0.63 2.41 -11.34
N ILE A 34 -1.21 2.39 -12.55
CA ILE A 34 -0.60 1.77 -13.73
C ILE A 34 0.78 2.37 -14.08
N SER A 35 1.03 3.62 -13.71
CA SER A 35 2.35 4.27 -13.92
C SER A 35 3.39 3.85 -12.88
N ALA A 36 2.99 3.16 -11.81
CA ALA A 36 3.92 2.66 -10.80
C ALA A 36 4.90 1.65 -11.40
N ARG A 37 6.12 1.65 -10.88
CA ARG A 37 7.19 0.79 -11.39
C ARG A 37 6.75 -0.68 -11.44
N ASN A 38 6.89 -1.31 -12.61
CA ASN A 38 6.55 -2.72 -12.82
C ASN A 38 5.14 -3.08 -12.33
N TYR A 39 4.17 -2.17 -12.51
CA TYR A 39 2.77 -2.48 -12.25
C TYR A 39 2.34 -3.72 -13.02
N HIS A 40 1.57 -4.57 -12.37
CA HIS A 40 1.04 -5.80 -12.97
C HIS A 40 -0.32 -6.16 -12.37
N GLU A 41 -1.28 -6.37 -13.24
CA GLU A 41 -2.60 -6.86 -12.87
C GLU A 41 -2.60 -8.39 -12.93
N VAL A 42 -2.75 -9.02 -11.77
CA VAL A 42 -2.80 -10.49 -11.63
C VAL A 42 -4.23 -10.99 -11.80
N SER A 43 -5.18 -10.22 -11.27
CA SER A 43 -6.63 -10.42 -11.44
C SER A 43 -7.36 -9.09 -11.17
N GLU A 44 -8.69 -9.05 -11.35
CA GLU A 44 -9.51 -7.88 -11.05
C GLU A 44 -9.36 -7.40 -9.59
N THR A 45 -9.11 -8.33 -8.67
CA THR A 45 -8.98 -8.03 -7.22
C THR A 45 -7.55 -8.09 -6.70
N LEU A 46 -6.56 -8.45 -7.50
CA LEU A 46 -5.17 -8.54 -7.06
C LEU A 46 -4.23 -7.86 -8.06
N VAL A 47 -3.63 -6.78 -7.63
CA VAL A 47 -2.63 -6.04 -8.42
C VAL A 47 -1.32 -5.95 -7.65
N SER A 48 -0.21 -5.78 -8.37
CA SER A 48 1.11 -5.62 -7.76
C SER A 48 1.92 -4.52 -8.42
N SER A 49 2.86 -3.93 -7.66
CA SER A 49 3.73 -2.88 -8.20
C SER A 49 5.08 -2.81 -7.45
N GLY A 50 5.98 -2.01 -7.99
CA GLY A 50 7.11 -1.47 -7.22
C GLY A 50 6.65 -0.37 -6.27
N GLN A 51 7.61 0.41 -5.76
CA GLN A 51 7.33 1.49 -4.82
C GLN A 51 6.32 2.48 -5.39
N ILE A 52 5.30 2.78 -4.61
CA ILE A 52 4.29 3.80 -4.91
C ILE A 52 4.72 5.16 -4.38
N SER A 53 4.35 6.22 -5.08
CA SER A 53 4.58 7.60 -4.70
C SER A 53 3.35 8.18 -3.99
N PRO A 54 3.44 9.35 -3.32
CA PRO A 54 2.27 10.06 -2.81
C PRO A 54 1.21 10.35 -3.87
N ALA A 55 1.61 10.56 -5.14
CA ALA A 55 0.69 10.75 -6.25
C ALA A 55 -0.10 9.48 -6.59
N HIS A 56 0.54 8.30 -6.52
CA HIS A 56 -0.13 7.01 -6.64
C HIS A 56 -1.07 6.74 -5.45
N ILE A 57 -0.66 7.08 -4.22
CA ILE A 57 -1.51 6.92 -3.03
C ILE A 57 -2.81 7.72 -3.20
N ALA A 58 -2.74 8.93 -3.74
CA ALA A 58 -3.92 9.77 -3.98
C ALA A 58 -4.93 9.15 -4.96
N SER A 59 -4.54 8.20 -5.82
CA SER A 59 -5.43 7.53 -6.78
C SER A 59 -6.04 6.21 -6.26
N LEU A 60 -5.56 5.66 -5.16
CA LEU A 60 -5.96 4.32 -4.69
C LEU A 60 -7.46 4.17 -4.48
N THR A 61 -8.13 5.22 -3.97
CA THR A 61 -9.60 5.21 -3.78
C THR A 61 -10.34 5.17 -5.12
N ASP A 62 -9.90 5.96 -6.11
CA ASP A 62 -10.52 5.98 -7.45
C ASP A 62 -10.31 4.63 -8.16
N GLU A 63 -9.22 3.96 -7.88
CA GLU A 63 -8.89 2.63 -8.39
C GLU A 63 -9.50 1.49 -7.55
N GLN A 64 -10.32 1.83 -6.55
CA GLN A 64 -11.06 0.89 -5.69
C GLN A 64 -10.15 -0.07 -4.89
N VAL A 65 -8.95 0.34 -4.55
CA VAL A 65 -8.08 -0.43 -3.66
C VAL A 65 -8.61 -0.34 -2.24
N GLU A 66 -8.76 -1.48 -1.56
CA GLU A 66 -9.30 -1.58 -0.20
C GLU A 66 -8.24 -2.03 0.81
N LEU A 67 -7.20 -2.73 0.35
CA LEU A 67 -6.07 -3.18 1.16
C LEU A 67 -4.75 -2.96 0.42
N VAL A 68 -3.77 -2.41 1.10
CA VAL A 68 -2.39 -2.34 0.62
C VAL A 68 -1.48 -3.20 1.51
N ILE A 69 -0.69 -4.07 0.87
CA ILE A 69 0.33 -4.89 1.53
C ILE A 69 1.71 -4.45 1.05
N ASN A 70 2.49 -3.85 1.95
CA ASN A 70 3.87 -3.44 1.67
C ASN A 70 4.86 -4.54 2.13
N LEU A 71 5.69 -5.01 1.21
CA LEU A 71 6.72 -6.03 1.47
C LEU A 71 8.15 -5.45 1.51
N THR A 72 8.31 -4.12 1.46
CA THR A 72 9.64 -3.51 1.63
C THR A 72 10.10 -3.58 3.10
N VAL A 73 11.39 -3.47 3.31
CA VAL A 73 11.91 -3.13 4.64
C VAL A 73 11.65 -1.66 4.94
N GLU A 74 11.77 -1.26 6.21
CA GLU A 74 11.60 0.12 6.63
C GLU A 74 12.63 1.03 5.93
N ASP A 75 12.15 2.14 5.39
CA ASP A 75 12.97 3.16 4.76
C ASP A 75 12.34 4.54 5.04
N THR A 76 13.11 5.42 5.69
CA THR A 76 12.63 6.74 6.12
C THR A 76 12.27 7.67 4.95
N ASP A 77 12.89 7.48 3.81
CA ASP A 77 12.71 8.33 2.64
C ASP A 77 11.60 7.82 1.73
N LEU A 78 11.35 6.50 1.73
CA LEU A 78 10.42 5.87 0.80
C LEU A 78 9.06 5.52 1.41
N ASN A 79 9.01 5.04 2.65
CA ASN A 79 7.77 4.47 3.19
C ASN A 79 7.41 4.87 4.63
N ALA A 80 8.17 5.76 5.26
CA ALA A 80 7.92 6.17 6.65
C ALA A 80 6.51 6.76 6.87
N ARG A 81 5.93 7.41 5.87
CA ARG A 81 4.60 8.03 5.94
C ARG A 81 3.51 7.26 5.20
N GLU A 82 3.88 6.28 4.41
CA GLU A 82 3.01 5.58 3.48
C GLU A 82 1.77 4.99 4.17
N GLY A 83 1.97 4.24 5.26
CA GLY A 83 0.87 3.66 6.02
C GLY A 83 -0.09 4.70 6.60
N PHE A 84 0.44 5.84 7.07
CA PHE A 84 -0.39 6.95 7.56
C PHE A 84 -1.23 7.56 6.42
N GLU A 85 -0.62 7.81 5.26
CA GLU A 85 -1.29 8.43 4.12
C GLU A 85 -2.37 7.52 3.54
N ILE A 86 -2.11 6.21 3.44
CA ILE A 86 -3.07 5.21 2.95
C ILE A 86 -4.25 5.04 3.92
N THR A 87 -3.98 4.91 5.22
CA THR A 87 -5.05 4.74 6.21
C THR A 87 -5.89 6.01 6.38
N ALA A 88 -5.34 7.19 6.11
CA ALA A 88 -6.10 8.44 6.09
C ALA A 88 -7.16 8.47 4.95
N LEU A 89 -7.01 7.66 3.91
CA LEU A 89 -8.00 7.45 2.85
C LEU A 89 -9.08 6.42 3.22
N GLY A 90 -8.97 5.79 4.39
CA GLY A 90 -9.87 4.70 4.81
C GLY A 90 -9.50 3.34 4.21
N ILE A 91 -8.32 3.20 3.63
CA ILE A 91 -7.80 1.97 3.05
C ILE A 91 -6.98 1.22 4.11
N ASP A 92 -7.15 -0.09 4.22
CA ASP A 92 -6.35 -0.91 5.13
C ASP A 92 -4.89 -0.98 4.65
N TYR A 93 -3.95 -0.95 5.61
CA TYR A 93 -2.53 -1.03 5.31
C TYR A 93 -1.84 -2.05 6.21
N ILE A 94 -1.11 -2.97 5.58
CA ILE A 94 -0.33 -3.99 6.27
C ILE A 94 1.11 -3.95 5.78
N HIS A 95 2.04 -3.79 6.72
CA HIS A 95 3.47 -3.83 6.44
C HIS A 95 4.08 -5.15 6.91
N ILE A 96 4.65 -5.91 5.97
CA ILE A 96 5.39 -7.15 6.22
C ILE A 96 6.81 -6.93 5.70
N PRO A 97 7.75 -6.49 6.54
CA PRO A 97 9.11 -6.26 6.08
C PRO A 97 9.78 -7.58 5.72
N VAL A 98 10.01 -7.77 4.42
CA VAL A 98 10.69 -8.96 3.86
C VAL A 98 12.12 -8.58 3.50
N ASP A 99 13.07 -9.15 4.23
CA ASP A 99 14.48 -8.97 3.92
C ASP A 99 14.78 -9.51 2.52
N TRP A 100 15.53 -8.71 1.73
CA TRP A 100 15.86 -9.07 0.36
C TRP A 100 16.78 -10.27 0.25
N ASP A 101 17.73 -10.36 1.16
CA ASP A 101 18.74 -11.41 1.15
C ASP A 101 18.30 -12.68 1.90
N ASN A 102 17.26 -12.55 2.74
CA ASN A 102 16.76 -13.66 3.55
C ASN A 102 15.21 -13.66 3.65
N PRO A 103 14.49 -13.93 2.55
CA PRO A 103 13.04 -14.12 2.61
C PRO A 103 12.69 -15.35 3.47
N THR A 104 11.72 -15.21 4.38
CA THR A 104 11.42 -16.25 5.35
C THR A 104 10.05 -16.90 5.12
N GLU A 105 9.92 -18.16 5.52
CA GLU A 105 8.63 -18.87 5.56
C GLU A 105 7.60 -18.14 6.42
N ARG A 106 8.03 -17.55 7.54
CA ARG A 106 7.15 -16.77 8.43
C ARG A 106 6.51 -15.59 7.69
N ASN A 107 7.28 -14.84 6.89
CA ASN A 107 6.77 -13.74 6.10
C ASN A 107 5.74 -14.23 5.06
N LEU A 108 6.06 -15.30 4.36
CA LEU A 108 5.18 -15.89 3.34
C LEU A 108 3.88 -16.39 3.96
N GLN A 109 3.93 -17.12 5.07
CA GLN A 109 2.75 -17.63 5.76
C GLN A 109 1.86 -16.50 6.30
N LEU A 110 2.45 -15.42 6.80
CA LEU A 110 1.71 -14.22 7.19
C LEU A 110 1.00 -13.58 6.00
N PHE A 111 1.73 -13.36 4.90
CA PHE A 111 1.20 -12.81 3.67
C PHE A 111 0.01 -13.64 3.13
N MET A 112 0.15 -14.96 3.06
CA MET A 112 -0.91 -15.86 2.59
C MET A 112 -2.18 -15.75 3.45
N ARG A 113 -2.04 -15.72 4.79
CA ARG A 113 -3.20 -15.56 5.69
C ARG A 113 -3.91 -14.24 5.51
N ILE A 114 -3.18 -13.17 5.23
CA ILE A 114 -3.77 -11.86 4.97
C ILE A 114 -4.55 -11.86 3.66
N LEU A 115 -4.00 -12.43 2.59
CA LEU A 115 -4.72 -12.54 1.32
C LEU A 115 -5.94 -13.47 1.42
N ASP A 116 -5.84 -14.57 2.17
CA ASP A 116 -7.01 -15.44 2.43
C ASP A 116 -8.11 -14.68 3.20
N ALA A 117 -7.74 -13.80 4.14
CA ALA A 117 -8.68 -13.00 4.91
C ALA A 117 -9.26 -11.81 4.15
N ALA A 118 -8.57 -11.30 3.15
CA ALA A 118 -9.03 -10.19 2.31
C ALA A 118 -10.25 -10.55 1.45
N GLY A 119 -10.44 -11.85 1.12
CA GLY A 119 -11.61 -12.30 0.36
C GLY A 119 -11.73 -11.61 -1.00
N ASP A 120 -12.83 -10.91 -1.23
CA ASP A 120 -13.12 -10.21 -2.50
C ASP A 120 -12.58 -8.77 -2.54
N GLN A 121 -11.88 -8.30 -1.51
CA GLN A 121 -11.28 -6.97 -1.49
C GLN A 121 -10.26 -6.81 -2.62
N LYS A 122 -10.21 -5.62 -3.21
CA LYS A 122 -9.13 -5.31 -4.16
C LYS A 122 -7.85 -4.97 -3.40
N VAL A 123 -6.83 -5.80 -3.60
CA VAL A 123 -5.55 -5.74 -2.89
C VAL A 123 -4.44 -5.25 -3.82
N LEU A 124 -3.72 -4.24 -3.37
CA LEU A 124 -2.41 -3.86 -3.93
C LEU A 124 -1.31 -4.48 -3.08
N VAL A 125 -0.46 -5.30 -3.70
CA VAL A 125 0.78 -5.78 -3.08
C VAL A 125 1.96 -5.06 -3.71
N HIS A 126 2.77 -4.38 -2.93
CA HIS A 126 3.93 -3.70 -3.49
C HIS A 126 5.22 -3.92 -2.69
N CYS A 127 6.33 -3.59 -3.34
CA CYS A 127 7.63 -3.49 -2.73
C CYS A 127 8.49 -2.48 -3.52
N PHE A 128 9.82 -2.50 -3.43
CA PHE A 128 10.68 -1.55 -4.14
C PHE A 128 10.60 -1.67 -5.68
N ALA A 129 10.62 -2.90 -6.23
CA ALA A 129 10.68 -3.16 -7.68
C ALA A 129 9.67 -4.21 -8.17
N ASN A 130 8.66 -4.52 -7.38
CA ASN A 130 7.69 -5.60 -7.59
C ASN A 130 8.28 -7.04 -7.51
N TYR A 131 9.56 -7.21 -7.23
CA TYR A 131 10.18 -8.54 -7.22
C TYR A 131 9.72 -9.41 -6.03
N ARG A 132 9.76 -8.87 -4.80
CA ARG A 132 9.22 -9.57 -3.61
C ARG A 132 7.74 -9.86 -3.76
N ALA A 133 6.98 -8.84 -4.18
CA ALA A 133 5.53 -8.93 -4.33
C ALA A 133 5.13 -10.02 -5.32
N SER A 134 5.70 -10.01 -6.52
CA SER A 134 5.38 -11.03 -7.54
C SER A 134 5.82 -12.44 -7.14
N ALA A 135 6.95 -12.58 -6.43
CA ALA A 135 7.39 -13.89 -5.92
C ALA A 135 6.43 -14.45 -4.85
N PHE A 136 5.96 -13.62 -3.92
CA PHE A 136 4.99 -14.02 -2.90
C PHE A 136 3.62 -14.31 -3.50
N ILE A 137 3.17 -13.51 -4.47
CA ILE A 137 1.93 -13.76 -5.21
C ILE A 137 2.02 -15.08 -6.01
N TYR A 138 3.14 -15.35 -6.68
CA TYR A 138 3.35 -16.63 -7.36
C TYR A 138 3.18 -17.81 -6.40
N LEU A 139 3.81 -17.76 -5.23
CA LEU A 139 3.71 -18.80 -4.21
C LEU A 139 2.30 -18.92 -3.63
N TYR A 140 1.61 -17.80 -3.39
CA TYR A 140 0.22 -17.81 -2.94
C TYR A 140 -0.70 -18.48 -3.95
N ARG A 141 -0.59 -18.11 -5.21
CA ARG A 141 -1.42 -18.67 -6.29
C ARG A 141 -1.19 -20.17 -6.47
N THR A 142 0.06 -20.61 -6.40
CA THR A 142 0.38 -22.03 -6.57
C THR A 142 0.02 -22.86 -5.34
N LEU A 143 0.35 -22.40 -4.13
CA LEU A 143 0.23 -23.18 -2.90
C LEU A 143 -1.16 -23.10 -2.25
N LYS A 144 -1.90 -22.00 -2.45
CA LYS A 144 -3.21 -21.77 -1.82
C LYS A 144 -4.36 -21.78 -2.81
N GLN A 145 -4.21 -21.13 -3.95
CA GLN A 145 -5.29 -21.09 -4.95
C GLN A 145 -5.28 -22.29 -5.91
N GLY A 146 -4.25 -23.12 -5.88
CA GLY A 146 -4.13 -24.30 -6.75
C GLY A 146 -3.95 -23.94 -8.25
N VAL A 147 -3.48 -22.72 -8.52
CA VAL A 147 -3.15 -22.31 -9.90
C VAL A 147 -1.93 -23.09 -10.35
N ALA A 148 -2.01 -23.68 -11.55
CA ALA A 148 -0.89 -24.45 -12.11
C ALA A 148 0.38 -23.57 -12.17
N PRO A 149 1.54 -24.12 -11.75
CA PRO A 149 2.78 -23.33 -11.64
C PRO A 149 3.17 -22.65 -12.96
N GLU A 150 2.97 -23.28 -14.09
CA GLU A 150 3.25 -22.74 -15.42
C GLU A 150 2.35 -21.55 -15.79
N ILE A 151 1.15 -21.46 -15.20
CA ILE A 151 0.22 -20.35 -15.39
C ILE A 151 0.64 -19.19 -14.48
N ALA A 152 0.81 -19.44 -13.17
CA ALA A 152 1.23 -18.43 -12.22
C ALA A 152 2.62 -17.87 -12.54
N ARG A 153 3.50 -18.66 -13.15
CA ARG A 153 4.84 -18.27 -13.58
C ARG A 153 4.86 -17.18 -14.63
N LYS A 154 3.82 -17.06 -15.46
CA LYS A 154 3.74 -16.02 -16.50
C LYS A 154 3.75 -14.63 -15.90
N ASP A 155 3.03 -14.43 -14.80
CA ASP A 155 2.99 -13.15 -14.09
C ASP A 155 4.34 -12.83 -13.45
N LEU A 156 4.97 -13.81 -12.83
CA LEU A 156 6.31 -13.67 -12.27
C LEU A 156 7.34 -13.29 -13.36
N ASP A 157 7.34 -13.99 -14.49
CA ASP A 157 8.29 -13.78 -15.59
C ASP A 157 8.06 -12.44 -16.33
N ALA A 158 6.83 -11.89 -16.28
CA ALA A 158 6.55 -10.56 -16.81
C ALA A 158 7.25 -9.46 -16.00
N ILE A 159 7.45 -9.69 -14.70
CA ILE A 159 8.06 -8.73 -13.78
C ILE A 159 9.56 -8.95 -13.63
N TRP A 160 10.00 -10.22 -13.59
CA TRP A 160 11.41 -10.59 -13.42
C TRP A 160 12.05 -10.87 -14.78
N PRO A 161 12.79 -9.92 -15.39
CA PRO A 161 13.53 -10.22 -16.62
C PRO A 161 14.61 -11.29 -16.34
N LYS A 162 14.83 -12.17 -17.30
CA LYS A 162 15.77 -13.31 -17.16
C LYS A 162 17.16 -12.95 -16.61
N PRO A 163 17.78 -11.81 -16.96
CA PRO A 163 19.03 -11.41 -16.34
C PRO A 163 18.91 -11.13 -14.84
N ALA A 164 17.86 -10.41 -14.41
CA ALA A 164 17.62 -10.11 -13.00
C ALA A 164 17.33 -11.39 -12.20
N TRP A 165 16.51 -12.29 -12.76
CA TRP A 165 16.23 -13.57 -12.14
C TRP A 165 17.53 -14.34 -11.77
N ARG A 166 18.50 -14.37 -12.67
CA ARG A 166 19.77 -15.06 -12.44
C ARG A 166 20.69 -14.41 -11.40
N GLN A 167 20.49 -13.11 -11.13
CA GLN A 167 21.31 -12.37 -10.16
C GLN A 167 20.93 -12.63 -8.71
N PHE A 168 19.75 -13.19 -8.45
CA PHE A 168 19.19 -13.35 -7.12
C PHE A 168 18.91 -14.82 -6.79
N PRO A 169 19.93 -15.65 -6.59
CA PRO A 169 19.78 -17.08 -6.34
C PRO A 169 18.99 -17.40 -5.05
N GLN A 170 19.01 -16.52 -4.05
CA GLN A 170 18.22 -16.67 -2.82
C GLN A 170 16.71 -16.72 -3.11
N TRP A 171 16.23 -15.92 -4.08
CA TRP A 171 14.82 -15.94 -4.48
C TRP A 171 14.46 -17.16 -5.31
N GLN A 172 15.39 -17.63 -6.15
CA GLN A 172 15.22 -18.89 -6.88
C GLN A 172 15.09 -20.06 -5.93
N ALA A 173 16.01 -20.16 -4.94
CA ALA A 173 15.99 -21.19 -3.92
C ALA A 173 14.70 -21.12 -3.08
N PHE A 174 14.33 -19.92 -2.62
CA PHE A 174 13.12 -19.69 -1.82
C PHE A 174 11.86 -20.19 -2.50
N ILE A 175 11.74 -19.96 -3.81
CA ILE A 175 10.59 -20.44 -4.61
C ILE A 175 10.69 -21.95 -4.84
N ALA A 176 11.85 -22.46 -5.28
CA ALA A 176 12.03 -23.87 -5.64
C ALA A 176 11.76 -24.80 -4.45
N GLU A 177 12.24 -24.47 -3.26
CA GLU A 177 12.03 -25.25 -2.04
C GLU A 177 10.55 -25.45 -1.66
N ARG A 178 9.65 -24.60 -2.19
CA ARG A 178 8.21 -24.57 -1.86
C ARG A 178 7.31 -25.07 -2.97
N THR A 179 7.86 -25.26 -4.17
CA THR A 179 7.09 -25.69 -5.34
C THR A 179 7.54 -27.06 -5.88
N LEU A 180 8.47 -27.73 -5.20
CA LEU A 180 8.85 -29.13 -5.41
C LEU A 180 7.91 -30.01 -4.62
#